data_8ea11d64ef518f178ac40b0d18469da8
#
_entry.id   8ea11d64ef518f178ac40b0d18469da8
#
_cell.length_a   1.000
_cell.length_b   1.000
_cell.length_c   1.000
_cell.angle_alpha   90.00
_cell.angle_beta   90.00
_cell.angle_gamma   90.00
#
_symmetry.space_group_name_H-M   'P 1'
#
loop_
_entity.id
_entity.type
_entity.pdbx_description
1 polymer ?
#
loop_
_entity_poly.entity_id
_entity_poly.type
_entity_poly.pdbx_seq_one_letter_code
_entity_poly.pdbx_strand_id
1 'polypeptide(L)'
;MKQSEETPHLVDRSGRRYGLAEPRWRGDDGGPLMMSPLSGITPSQVDTAERSLWRYGAAIPVNPAARVSLGEGFTPQVPLDWHGRNIHFKLEWFNPTSSFKDRGTAVMISHLASLGVTELLEDSSGNGGSSVSAYCAASRIRARILAPATMSEAKTLQCRAFGADVELYPGTRDEVAEEALRQSAKVFYASHNWHPFFLQGTKTIAYEMWEMLGFRAPDNVVLVAGAGSVVLGCDIAFTELLEAGQIDRRPRLLVGQPESWATIVDGVNGWSTAPRTRTPTIAAGASISAPVRLREAVEAIHRSNGAAIAVDEDSIRASLRELLARGLYAEPTSAVAVAALDQYIANGTIGADETTIVVLTGSALKAADTMAAVI
;
A
#
# COMPACT_ATOMS: atom_id res chain seq x y z
N MET A 1 -18.52 16.81 -23.73
CA MET A 1 -18.62 17.85 -22.69
C MET A 1 -17.30 17.92 -21.97
N LYS A 2 -16.56 19.05 -22.05
CA LYS A 2 -15.36 19.23 -21.20
C LYS A 2 -15.85 19.29 -19.75
N GLN A 3 -15.53 18.27 -18.93
CA GLN A 3 -15.62 18.44 -17.49
C GLN A 3 -14.74 19.65 -17.15
N SER A 4 -15.29 20.63 -16.46
CA SER A 4 -14.49 21.68 -15.84
C SER A 4 -13.49 20.96 -14.93
N GLU A 5 -12.21 21.18 -15.14
CA GLU A 5 -11.17 20.66 -14.25
C GLU A 5 -11.44 21.20 -12.84
N GLU A 6 -12.13 20.40 -12.05
CA GLU A 6 -12.40 20.75 -10.67
C GLU A 6 -11.07 20.70 -9.89
N THR A 7 -10.77 21.75 -9.15
CA THR A 7 -9.53 21.79 -8.35
C THR A 7 -9.47 20.61 -7.39
N PRO A 8 -8.36 19.86 -7.32
CA PRO A 8 -8.20 18.75 -6.41
C PRO A 8 -8.54 19.13 -4.96
N HIS A 9 -9.32 18.29 -4.28
CA HIS A 9 -9.75 18.50 -2.91
C HIS A 9 -9.90 17.16 -2.18
N LEU A 10 -9.96 17.19 -0.85
CA LEU A 10 -10.26 16.02 -0.04
C LEU A 10 -11.77 15.94 0.22
N VAL A 11 -12.26 14.70 0.39
CA VAL A 11 -13.68 14.42 0.64
C VAL A 11 -13.79 13.43 1.79
N ASP A 12 -14.66 13.68 2.77
CA ASP A 12 -15.02 12.72 3.81
C ASP A 12 -16.22 11.84 3.38
N ARG A 13 -16.60 10.90 4.24
CA ARG A 13 -17.70 9.95 3.96
C ARG A 13 -19.08 10.62 3.91
N SER A 14 -19.23 11.85 4.43
CA SER A 14 -20.46 12.65 4.32
C SER A 14 -20.55 13.45 3.01
N GLY A 15 -19.47 13.47 2.22
CA GLY A 15 -19.33 14.26 1.00
C GLY A 15 -18.85 15.69 1.25
N ARG A 16 -18.45 16.05 2.47
CA ARG A 16 -17.88 17.37 2.76
C ARG A 16 -16.49 17.49 2.16
N ARG A 17 -16.21 18.64 1.57
CA ARG A 17 -14.97 18.95 0.84
C ARG A 17 -14.03 19.78 1.67
N TYR A 18 -12.72 19.51 1.52
CA TYR A 18 -11.63 20.21 2.21
C TYR A 18 -10.54 20.56 1.18
N GLY A 19 -10.02 21.79 1.27
CA GLY A 19 -8.89 22.23 0.45
C GLY A 19 -7.59 21.48 0.79
N LEU A 20 -6.60 21.62 -0.10
CA LEU A 20 -5.28 20.99 0.09
C LEU A 20 -4.26 21.93 0.77
N ALA A 21 -4.63 23.18 1.04
CA ALA A 21 -3.72 24.19 1.60
C ALA A 21 -3.45 24.04 3.11
N GLU A 22 -4.16 23.17 3.79
CA GLU A 22 -4.01 22.90 5.21
C GLU A 22 -3.66 21.44 5.44
N PRO A 23 -2.77 21.09 6.38
CA PRO A 23 -2.46 19.73 6.71
C PRO A 23 -3.65 19.07 7.39
N ARG A 24 -4.14 17.96 6.80
CA ARG A 24 -5.33 17.26 7.29
C ARG A 24 -5.20 15.76 7.04
N TRP A 25 -5.46 14.94 8.06
CA TRP A 25 -5.40 13.49 7.99
C TRP A 25 -6.75 12.78 8.17
N ARG A 26 -7.78 13.49 8.72
CA ARG A 26 -9.16 12.98 8.86
C ARG A 26 -10.19 14.05 8.59
N GLY A 27 -11.43 13.64 8.30
CA GLY A 27 -12.59 14.53 8.17
C GLY A 27 -13.08 15.07 9.51
N ASP A 28 -13.96 16.06 9.46
CA ASP A 28 -14.63 16.59 10.66
C ASP A 28 -15.63 15.58 11.24
N ASP A 29 -16.06 14.59 10.45
CA ASP A 29 -16.82 13.41 10.86
C ASP A 29 -15.97 12.38 11.64
N GLY A 30 -14.65 12.62 11.77
CA GLY A 30 -13.69 11.69 12.37
C GLY A 30 -13.28 10.54 11.48
N GLY A 31 -13.83 10.43 10.27
CA GLY A 31 -13.54 9.39 9.29
C GLY A 31 -12.31 9.68 8.42
N PRO A 32 -11.85 8.69 7.63
CA PRO A 32 -10.76 8.88 6.69
C PRO A 32 -11.19 9.76 5.52
N LEU A 33 -10.23 10.50 4.97
CA LEU A 33 -10.40 11.32 3.79
C LEU A 33 -9.96 10.57 2.52
N MET A 34 -10.65 10.82 1.42
CA MET A 34 -10.23 10.42 0.08
C MET A 34 -9.92 11.66 -0.75
N MET A 35 -9.03 11.53 -1.73
CA MET A 35 -8.84 12.56 -2.75
C MET A 35 -10.01 12.52 -3.73
N SER A 36 -10.50 13.71 -4.16
CA SER A 36 -11.41 13.79 -5.31
C SER A 36 -10.79 13.11 -6.53
N PRO A 37 -11.58 12.55 -7.45
CA PRO A 37 -11.05 11.99 -8.69
C PRO A 37 -10.12 12.98 -9.38
N LEU A 38 -8.95 12.50 -9.82
CA LEU A 38 -8.01 13.28 -10.60
C LEU A 38 -8.07 12.81 -12.05
N SER A 39 -7.70 13.69 -12.97
CA SER A 39 -7.52 13.33 -14.36
C SER A 39 -6.42 12.29 -14.47
N GLY A 40 -6.67 11.22 -15.21
CA GLY A 40 -5.62 10.26 -15.58
C GLY A 40 -4.61 10.90 -16.53
N ILE A 41 -3.54 10.18 -16.80
CA ILE A 41 -2.47 10.62 -17.71
C ILE A 41 -2.43 9.77 -18.97
N THR A 42 -1.93 10.38 -20.05
CA THR A 42 -1.61 9.68 -21.31
C THR A 42 -0.15 9.25 -21.33
N PRO A 43 0.26 8.33 -22.24
CA PRO A 43 1.66 7.95 -22.40
C PRO A 43 2.61 9.14 -22.65
N SER A 44 2.15 10.18 -23.34
CA SER A 44 2.95 11.38 -23.59
C SER A 44 3.20 12.28 -22.38
N GLN A 45 2.46 12.07 -21.30
CA GLN A 45 2.62 12.79 -20.03
C GLN A 45 3.50 12.06 -19.03
N VAL A 46 3.96 10.85 -19.36
CA VAL A 46 4.95 10.13 -18.57
C VAL A 46 6.32 10.73 -18.83
N ASP A 47 6.99 11.22 -17.79
CA ASP A 47 8.36 11.71 -17.89
C ASP A 47 9.33 10.52 -17.91
N THR A 48 9.70 10.07 -19.10
CA THR A 48 10.59 8.90 -19.27
C THR A 48 12.04 9.16 -18.87
N ALA A 49 12.44 10.41 -18.65
CA ALA A 49 13.77 10.76 -18.14
C ALA A 49 13.85 10.58 -16.60
N GLU A 50 12.73 10.71 -15.90
CA GLU A 50 12.62 10.48 -14.47
C GLU A 50 12.58 8.97 -14.17
N ARG A 51 13.38 8.50 -13.21
CA ARG A 51 13.48 7.08 -12.82
C ARG A 51 12.85 6.75 -11.48
N SER A 52 12.05 7.66 -10.93
CA SER A 52 11.26 7.45 -9.72
C SER A 52 9.77 7.45 -10.03
N LEU A 53 8.93 7.30 -9.01
CA LEU A 53 7.47 7.44 -9.14
C LEU A 53 7.05 8.83 -9.67
N TRP A 54 7.92 9.83 -9.55
CA TRP A 54 7.67 11.20 -10.00
C TRP A 54 7.59 11.32 -11.53
N ARG A 55 7.95 10.26 -12.27
CA ARG A 55 7.70 10.16 -13.72
C ARG A 55 6.19 10.28 -14.05
N TYR A 56 5.33 9.94 -13.10
CA TYR A 56 3.87 10.12 -13.17
C TYR A 56 3.41 11.40 -12.47
N GLY A 57 4.30 12.39 -12.35
CA GLY A 57 4.04 13.62 -11.61
C GLY A 57 2.81 14.41 -12.08
N ALA A 58 2.41 14.24 -13.35
CA ALA A 58 1.19 14.84 -13.89
C ALA A 58 -0.10 14.28 -13.26
N ALA A 59 -0.06 13.05 -12.68
CA ALA A 59 -1.17 12.45 -11.96
C ALA A 59 -1.10 12.66 -10.43
N ILE A 60 -0.07 13.33 -9.92
CA ILE A 60 0.15 13.48 -8.48
C ILE A 60 -0.10 14.93 -8.07
N PRO A 61 -1.05 15.21 -7.14
CA PRO A 61 -1.44 16.58 -6.77
C PRO A 61 -0.46 17.21 -5.77
N VAL A 62 0.82 17.21 -6.10
CA VAL A 62 1.92 17.81 -5.31
C VAL A 62 2.70 18.77 -6.19
N ASN A 63 3.02 19.95 -5.66
CA ASN A 63 3.86 20.91 -6.36
C ASN A 63 5.24 20.29 -6.70
N PRO A 64 5.67 20.29 -7.98
CA PRO A 64 6.96 19.76 -8.38
C PRO A 64 8.15 20.27 -7.56
N ALA A 65 8.12 21.53 -7.14
CA ALA A 65 9.19 22.15 -6.32
C ALA A 65 9.26 21.61 -4.88
N ALA A 66 8.20 20.92 -4.42
CA ALA A 66 8.13 20.38 -3.06
C ALA A 66 8.43 18.88 -3.01
N ARG A 67 8.80 18.26 -4.13
CA ARG A 67 9.04 16.81 -4.20
C ARG A 67 10.21 16.40 -3.32
N VAL A 68 9.96 15.42 -2.45
CA VAL A 68 10.96 14.69 -1.68
C VAL A 68 11.09 13.31 -2.32
N SER A 69 12.27 12.95 -2.76
CA SER A 69 12.53 11.66 -3.42
C SER A 69 13.84 11.05 -2.93
N LEU A 70 13.84 9.76 -2.75
CA LEU A 70 15.00 8.91 -2.51
C LEU A 70 15.21 7.92 -3.67
N GLY A 71 14.51 8.12 -4.81
CA GLY A 71 14.55 7.23 -5.97
C GLY A 71 13.52 6.10 -5.91
N GLU A 72 12.45 6.25 -5.12
CA GLU A 72 11.36 5.29 -5.00
C GLU A 72 10.55 5.14 -6.28
N GLY A 73 10.04 3.95 -6.50
CA GLY A 73 9.28 3.60 -7.69
C GLY A 73 10.14 3.04 -8.81
N PHE A 74 9.52 2.86 -9.96
CA PHE A 74 10.10 2.22 -11.15
C PHE A 74 10.78 0.88 -10.83
N THR A 75 10.12 0.10 -9.98
CA THR A 75 10.61 -1.18 -9.48
C THR A 75 10.51 -2.27 -10.56
N PRO A 76 11.39 -3.27 -10.54
CA PRO A 76 11.35 -4.36 -11.53
C PRO A 76 10.00 -5.10 -11.54
N GLN A 77 9.58 -5.50 -12.75
CA GLN A 77 8.47 -6.43 -12.99
C GLN A 77 9.04 -7.61 -13.76
N VAL A 78 9.14 -8.76 -13.10
CA VAL A 78 9.86 -9.94 -13.60
C VAL A 78 8.85 -11.01 -14.03
N PRO A 79 8.83 -11.44 -15.29
CA PRO A 79 8.04 -12.58 -15.71
C PRO A 79 8.73 -13.88 -15.26
N LEU A 80 7.96 -14.78 -14.66
CA LEU A 80 8.41 -16.11 -14.28
C LEU A 80 7.39 -17.16 -14.69
N ASP A 81 7.86 -18.35 -15.08
CA ASP A 81 6.99 -19.51 -15.16
C ASP A 81 6.52 -19.88 -13.75
N TRP A 82 5.22 -19.82 -13.53
CA TRP A 82 4.57 -20.19 -12.29
C TRP A 82 3.53 -21.26 -12.58
N HIS A 83 3.89 -22.51 -12.32
CA HIS A 83 3.03 -23.69 -12.62
C HIS A 83 2.54 -23.74 -14.08
N GLY A 84 3.46 -23.48 -15.04
CA GLY A 84 3.14 -23.48 -16.47
C GLY A 84 2.44 -22.21 -16.97
N ARG A 85 2.39 -21.15 -16.17
CA ARG A 85 1.81 -19.85 -16.53
C ARG A 85 2.86 -18.74 -16.45
N ASN A 86 2.83 -17.80 -17.38
CA ASN A 86 3.69 -16.64 -17.35
C ASN A 86 3.11 -15.57 -16.40
N ILE A 87 3.55 -15.57 -15.16
CA ILE A 87 3.13 -14.62 -14.13
C ILE A 87 4.19 -13.54 -13.97
N HIS A 88 3.76 -12.29 -13.89
CA HIS A 88 4.64 -11.15 -13.64
C HIS A 88 4.69 -10.84 -12.14
N PHE A 89 5.90 -10.76 -11.58
CA PHE A 89 6.11 -10.39 -10.18
C PHE A 89 6.63 -8.97 -10.09
N LYS A 90 5.87 -8.08 -9.43
CA LYS A 90 6.25 -6.68 -9.18
C LYS A 90 7.03 -6.60 -7.88
N LEU A 91 8.32 -6.27 -7.96
CA LEU A 91 9.28 -6.41 -6.86
C LEU A 91 9.40 -5.11 -6.06
N GLU A 92 8.49 -4.85 -5.14
CA GLU A 92 8.43 -3.58 -4.39
C GLU A 92 9.53 -3.41 -3.33
N TRP A 93 10.34 -4.44 -3.06
CA TRP A 93 11.52 -4.29 -2.18
C TRP A 93 12.69 -3.52 -2.81
N PHE A 94 12.64 -3.20 -4.09
CA PHE A 94 13.63 -2.33 -4.73
C PHE A 94 13.45 -0.85 -4.39
N ASN A 95 12.41 -0.50 -3.64
CA ASN A 95 12.28 0.83 -3.07
C ASN A 95 13.35 1.10 -1.98
N PRO A 96 13.69 2.37 -1.71
CA PRO A 96 14.79 2.78 -0.81
C PRO A 96 14.79 2.15 0.58
N THR A 97 13.62 2.01 1.22
CA THR A 97 13.51 1.32 2.50
C THR A 97 13.02 -0.12 2.38
N SER A 98 13.13 -0.69 1.19
CA SER A 98 12.83 -2.08 0.85
C SER A 98 11.36 -2.49 1.01
N SER A 99 10.42 -1.57 0.72
CA SER A 99 8.98 -1.89 0.60
C SER A 99 8.21 -0.85 -0.21
N PHE A 100 7.00 -1.22 -0.66
CA PHE A 100 6.08 -0.35 -1.40
C PHE A 100 5.66 0.91 -0.63
N LYS A 101 5.85 0.93 0.70
CA LYS A 101 5.48 2.06 1.56
C LYS A 101 6.15 3.35 1.14
N ASP A 102 7.34 3.28 0.56
CA ASP A 102 8.10 4.44 0.09
C ASP A 102 7.34 5.28 -0.93
N ARG A 103 6.55 4.64 -1.79
CA ARG A 103 5.72 5.35 -2.77
C ARG A 103 4.72 6.29 -2.11
N GLY A 104 3.94 5.74 -1.18
CA GLY A 104 2.94 6.52 -0.44
C GLY A 104 3.59 7.59 0.43
N THR A 105 4.66 7.23 1.10
CA THR A 105 5.38 8.13 2.01
C THR A 105 6.02 9.29 1.26
N ALA A 106 6.66 9.07 0.11
CA ALA A 106 7.27 10.14 -0.69
C ALA A 106 6.26 11.25 -1.02
N VAL A 107 5.06 10.86 -1.48
CA VAL A 107 4.02 11.83 -1.84
C VAL A 107 3.40 12.49 -0.61
N MET A 108 3.15 11.73 0.44
CA MET A 108 2.62 12.25 1.71
C MET A 108 3.57 13.27 2.34
N ILE A 109 4.85 12.93 2.47
CA ILE A 109 5.86 13.81 3.08
C ILE A 109 6.12 15.03 2.20
N SER A 110 6.16 14.90 0.88
CA SER A 110 6.26 16.05 -0.03
C SER A 110 5.12 17.05 0.18
N HIS A 111 3.90 16.56 0.31
CA HIS A 111 2.74 17.40 0.60
C HIS A 111 2.87 18.09 1.97
N LEU A 112 3.16 17.34 3.02
CA LEU A 112 3.29 17.89 4.38
C LEU A 112 4.45 18.90 4.51
N ALA A 113 5.59 18.64 3.87
CA ALA A 113 6.71 19.56 3.80
C ALA A 113 6.32 20.88 3.12
N SER A 114 5.54 20.83 2.02
CA SER A 114 5.05 22.01 1.32
C SER A 114 4.11 22.89 2.18
N LEU A 115 3.47 22.28 3.17
CA LEU A 115 2.60 22.96 4.13
C LEU A 115 3.32 23.43 5.40
N GLY A 116 4.65 23.25 5.47
CA GLY A 116 5.46 23.69 6.60
C GLY A 116 5.35 22.81 7.85
N VAL A 117 4.90 21.55 7.73
CA VAL A 117 4.93 20.60 8.84
C VAL A 117 6.38 20.29 9.20
N THR A 118 6.75 20.48 10.46
CA THR A 118 8.12 20.29 10.96
C THR A 118 8.27 19.08 11.88
N GLU A 119 7.17 18.56 12.40
CA GLU A 119 7.13 17.37 13.25
C GLU A 119 5.87 16.56 12.95
N LEU A 120 6.00 15.23 12.96
CA LEU A 120 4.87 14.33 12.76
C LEU A 120 5.00 13.03 13.57
N LEU A 121 3.88 12.35 13.73
CA LEU A 121 3.72 11.06 14.41
C LEU A 121 3.26 9.99 13.43
N GLU A 122 3.87 8.80 13.48
CA GLU A 122 3.46 7.57 12.80
C GLU A 122 3.37 6.42 13.82
N ASP A 123 2.35 5.55 13.71
CA ASP A 123 2.09 4.43 14.63
C ASP A 123 2.56 3.07 14.09
N SER A 124 3.63 3.06 13.31
CA SER A 124 4.19 1.84 12.72
C SER A 124 5.69 1.77 12.86
N SER A 125 6.20 0.70 13.43
CA SER A 125 7.65 0.41 13.50
C SER A 125 8.15 -0.49 12.37
N GLY A 126 7.24 -1.05 11.55
CA GLY A 126 7.59 -1.91 10.40
C GLY A 126 7.89 -1.10 9.13
N ASN A 127 7.43 -1.61 8.00
CA ASN A 127 7.63 -0.95 6.70
C ASN A 127 7.14 0.50 6.66
N GLY A 128 6.00 0.82 7.31
CA GLY A 128 5.47 2.18 7.41
C GLY A 128 6.41 3.12 8.16
N GLY A 129 6.78 2.75 9.39
CA GLY A 129 7.67 3.57 10.22
C GLY A 129 9.06 3.76 9.62
N SER A 130 9.65 2.71 9.04
CA SER A 130 10.95 2.80 8.34
C SER A 130 10.88 3.80 7.19
N SER A 131 9.83 3.72 6.38
CA SER A 131 9.60 4.61 5.25
C SER A 131 9.41 6.05 5.71
N VAL A 132 8.48 6.30 6.66
CA VAL A 132 8.23 7.65 7.19
C VAL A 132 9.50 8.25 7.78
N SER A 133 10.28 7.48 8.55
CA SER A 133 11.55 7.94 9.13
C SER A 133 12.56 8.39 8.06
N ALA A 134 12.71 7.60 6.97
CA ALA A 134 13.64 7.92 5.89
C ALA A 134 13.28 9.23 5.16
N TYR A 135 12.01 9.37 4.77
CA TYR A 135 11.54 10.56 4.04
C TYR A 135 11.46 11.80 4.93
N CYS A 136 11.20 11.64 6.22
CA CYS A 136 11.31 12.73 7.19
C CYS A 136 12.75 13.19 7.34
N ALA A 137 13.72 12.28 7.42
CA ALA A 137 15.14 12.63 7.44
C ALA A 137 15.55 13.41 6.17
N ALA A 138 15.10 12.96 4.99
CA ALA A 138 15.38 13.63 3.72
C ALA A 138 14.76 15.03 3.61
N SER A 139 13.62 15.27 4.26
CA SER A 139 12.89 16.55 4.26
C SER A 139 13.14 17.42 5.50
N ARG A 140 13.98 16.96 6.44
CA ARG A 140 14.26 17.63 7.72
C ARG A 140 13.03 17.83 8.61
N ILE A 141 12.06 16.93 8.49
CA ILE A 141 10.90 16.84 9.39
C ILE A 141 11.29 15.92 10.56
N ARG A 142 10.94 16.29 11.77
CA ARG A 142 11.14 15.43 12.94
C ARG A 142 10.10 14.31 12.94
N ALA A 143 10.53 13.05 12.85
CA ALA A 143 9.67 11.89 12.91
C ALA A 143 9.60 11.35 14.35
N ARG A 144 8.37 11.16 14.85
CA ARG A 144 8.08 10.39 16.06
C ARG A 144 7.40 9.09 15.63
N ILE A 145 7.95 7.97 16.06
CA ILE A 145 7.44 6.62 15.75
C ILE A 145 6.93 6.00 17.04
N LEU A 146 5.63 5.74 17.12
CA LEU A 146 5.02 5.04 18.23
C LEU A 146 4.93 3.55 17.90
N ALA A 147 5.46 2.69 18.78
CA ALA A 147 5.52 1.25 18.53
C ALA A 147 5.19 0.45 19.81
N PRO A 148 4.64 -0.77 19.69
CA PRO A 148 4.45 -1.64 20.85
C PRO A 148 5.77 -1.94 21.56
N ALA A 149 5.77 -1.93 22.89
CA ALA A 149 6.97 -2.23 23.71
C ALA A 149 7.46 -3.69 23.51
N THR A 150 6.60 -4.57 23.01
CA THR A 150 6.94 -5.96 22.67
C THR A 150 7.68 -6.11 21.34
N MET A 151 7.85 -5.00 20.60
CA MET A 151 8.53 -5.01 19.31
C MET A 151 10.02 -5.25 19.48
N SER A 152 10.59 -6.13 18.66
CA SER A 152 12.04 -6.39 18.69
C SER A 152 12.83 -5.14 18.28
N GLU A 153 14.02 -4.96 18.86
CA GLU A 153 14.92 -3.86 18.54
C GLU A 153 15.25 -3.83 17.03
N ALA A 154 15.42 -5.00 16.42
CA ALA A 154 15.66 -5.14 14.98
C ALA A 154 14.60 -4.46 14.11
N LYS A 155 13.33 -4.49 14.50
CA LYS A 155 12.23 -3.85 13.77
C LYS A 155 12.21 -2.34 13.91
N THR A 156 12.78 -1.77 14.98
CA THR A 156 12.89 -0.32 15.18
C THR A 156 14.23 0.25 14.74
N LEU A 157 15.22 -0.62 14.48
CA LEU A 157 16.59 -0.23 14.15
C LEU A 157 16.64 0.74 12.96
N GLN A 158 15.91 0.43 11.89
CA GLN A 158 15.91 1.28 10.70
C GLN A 158 15.31 2.67 10.97
N CYS A 159 14.25 2.76 11.79
CA CYS A 159 13.67 4.04 12.20
C CYS A 159 14.69 4.88 12.99
N ARG A 160 15.37 4.27 13.96
CA ARG A 160 16.41 4.92 14.77
C ARG A 160 17.61 5.34 13.92
N ALA A 161 18.04 4.52 12.97
CA ALA A 161 19.14 4.80 12.06
C ALA A 161 18.88 6.05 11.19
N PHE A 162 17.62 6.31 10.83
CA PHE A 162 17.20 7.52 10.14
C PHE A 162 16.94 8.71 11.07
N GLY A 163 17.23 8.57 12.37
CA GLY A 163 17.11 9.67 13.34
C GLY A 163 15.70 9.90 13.87
N ALA A 164 14.77 8.96 13.68
CA ALA A 164 13.44 9.07 14.26
C ALA A 164 13.47 8.86 15.78
N ASP A 165 12.62 9.61 16.49
CA ASP A 165 12.34 9.44 17.91
C ASP A 165 11.35 8.28 18.09
N VAL A 166 11.84 7.14 18.57
CA VAL A 166 11.04 5.91 18.71
C VAL A 166 10.56 5.76 20.15
N GLU A 167 9.28 5.96 20.35
CA GLU A 167 8.58 5.79 21.62
C GLU A 167 7.97 4.37 21.67
N LEU A 168 8.37 3.59 22.68
CA LEU A 168 7.83 2.26 22.93
C LEU A 168 6.68 2.37 23.93
N TYR A 169 5.47 2.01 23.49
CA TYR A 169 4.26 2.07 24.29
C TYR A 169 3.87 0.67 24.80
N PRO A 170 3.55 0.51 26.09
CA PRO A 170 3.09 -0.75 26.64
C PRO A 170 1.68 -1.05 26.14
N GLY A 171 1.52 -2.09 25.33
CA GLY A 171 0.24 -2.49 24.77
C GLY A 171 0.33 -3.21 23.45
N THR A 172 -0.82 -3.59 22.94
CA THR A 172 -1.02 -4.20 21.63
C THR A 172 -0.89 -3.17 20.51
N ARG A 173 -0.89 -3.61 19.26
CA ARG A 173 -0.89 -2.72 18.10
C ARG A 173 -2.13 -1.81 18.05
N ASP A 174 -3.29 -2.33 18.46
CA ASP A 174 -4.52 -1.55 18.45
C ASP A 174 -4.48 -0.46 19.54
N GLU A 175 -3.96 -0.76 20.74
CA GLU A 175 -3.75 0.22 21.81
C GLU A 175 -2.70 1.29 21.43
N VAL A 176 -1.67 0.93 20.67
CA VAL A 176 -0.71 1.90 20.11
C VAL A 176 -1.39 2.84 19.12
N ALA A 177 -2.29 2.34 18.27
CA ALA A 177 -3.05 3.17 17.35
C ALA A 177 -4.01 4.15 18.09
N GLU A 178 -4.65 3.69 19.16
CA GLU A 178 -5.48 4.56 20.03
C GLU A 178 -4.64 5.64 20.70
N GLU A 179 -3.46 5.30 21.21
CA GLU A 179 -2.52 6.26 21.79
C GLU A 179 -2.04 7.28 20.75
N ALA A 180 -1.75 6.84 19.52
CA ALA A 180 -1.41 7.76 18.44
C ALA A 180 -2.54 8.76 18.14
N LEU A 181 -3.78 8.29 18.13
CA LEU A 181 -4.96 9.17 18.00
C LEU A 181 -5.04 10.17 19.15
N ARG A 182 -4.73 9.77 20.40
CA ARG A 182 -4.69 10.68 21.56
C ARG A 182 -3.56 11.72 21.41
N GLN A 183 -2.37 11.31 20.97
CA GLN A 183 -1.23 12.20 20.76
C GLN A 183 -1.42 13.15 19.58
N SER A 184 -2.28 12.80 18.61
CA SER A 184 -2.60 13.63 17.44
C SER A 184 -3.18 15.01 17.78
N ALA A 185 -3.65 15.20 19.00
CA ALA A 185 -4.05 16.52 19.50
C ALA A 185 -2.88 17.52 19.65
N LYS A 186 -1.64 17.03 19.69
CA LYS A 186 -0.44 17.85 19.93
C LYS A 186 0.58 17.79 18.77
N VAL A 187 0.60 16.68 18.03
CA VAL A 187 1.55 16.44 16.92
C VAL A 187 0.76 15.97 15.71
N PHE A 188 1.10 16.43 14.53
CA PHE A 188 0.41 16.01 13.30
C PHE A 188 0.53 14.50 13.09
N TYR A 189 -0.58 13.80 12.97
CA TYR A 189 -0.63 12.37 12.76
C TYR A 189 -0.57 12.05 11.26
N ALA A 190 0.58 11.54 10.82
CA ALA A 190 0.87 11.24 9.43
C ALA A 190 0.82 9.72 9.17
N SER A 191 -0.17 9.04 9.72
CA SER A 191 -0.30 7.60 9.54
C SER A 191 -0.53 7.24 8.08
N HIS A 192 0.27 6.31 7.58
CA HIS A 192 0.15 5.73 6.25
C HIS A 192 -1.21 5.04 6.00
N ASN A 193 -1.92 4.70 7.08
CA ASN A 193 -3.26 4.14 7.02
C ASN A 193 -4.37 5.21 6.90
N TRP A 194 -4.10 6.43 7.36
CA TRP A 194 -5.07 7.51 7.41
C TRP A 194 -4.86 8.59 6.35
N HIS A 195 -3.61 8.92 6.03
CA HIS A 195 -3.32 10.10 5.23
C HIS A 195 -3.70 9.89 3.74
N PRO A 196 -4.56 10.73 3.14
CA PRO A 196 -5.06 10.52 1.76
C PRO A 196 -3.96 10.62 0.70
N PHE A 197 -2.92 11.42 0.90
CA PHE A 197 -1.79 11.55 -0.03
C PHE A 197 -0.93 10.28 -0.09
N PHE A 198 -0.97 9.42 0.93
CA PHE A 198 -0.31 8.12 0.87
C PHE A 198 -0.87 7.26 -0.26
N LEU A 199 -2.19 7.31 -0.50
CA LEU A 199 -2.82 6.60 -1.60
C LEU A 199 -2.40 7.17 -2.97
N GLN A 200 -2.15 8.49 -3.05
CA GLN A 200 -1.69 9.13 -4.28
C GLN A 200 -0.27 8.71 -4.70
N GLY A 201 0.59 8.36 -3.74
CA GLY A 201 1.88 7.74 -4.03
C GLY A 201 1.74 6.26 -4.36
N THR A 202 0.97 5.52 -3.57
CA THR A 202 0.77 4.08 -3.77
C THR A 202 0.14 3.76 -5.13
N LYS A 203 -0.73 4.61 -5.67
CA LYS A 203 -1.35 4.42 -7.00
C LYS A 203 -0.34 4.30 -8.15
N THR A 204 0.88 4.85 -7.96
CA THR A 204 1.94 4.77 -9.00
C THR A 204 2.38 3.35 -9.31
N ILE A 205 2.12 2.36 -8.43
CA ILE A 205 2.32 0.94 -8.73
C ILE A 205 1.54 0.54 -9.98
N ALA A 206 0.28 0.95 -10.08
CA ALA A 206 -0.58 0.61 -11.20
C ALA A 206 -0.21 1.38 -12.49
N TYR A 207 0.21 2.63 -12.38
CA TYR A 207 0.77 3.37 -13.52
C TYR A 207 2.02 2.67 -14.08
N GLU A 208 2.89 2.15 -13.22
CA GLU A 208 4.06 1.39 -13.66
C GLU A 208 3.69 0.07 -14.33
N MET A 209 2.71 -0.67 -13.80
CA MET A 209 2.22 -1.89 -14.44
C MET A 209 1.69 -1.61 -15.84
N TRP A 210 0.91 -0.53 -16.00
CA TRP A 210 0.38 -0.08 -17.29
C TRP A 210 1.50 0.31 -18.26
N GLU A 211 2.48 1.10 -17.83
CA GLU A 211 3.62 1.49 -18.65
C GLU A 211 4.48 0.29 -19.05
N MET A 212 4.84 -0.58 -18.10
CA MET A 212 5.70 -1.75 -18.33
C MET A 212 5.05 -2.82 -19.22
N LEU A 213 3.73 -2.82 -19.34
CA LEU A 213 2.98 -3.64 -20.30
C LEU A 213 2.77 -2.94 -21.65
N GLY A 214 3.54 -1.88 -21.94
CA GLY A 214 3.41 -1.12 -23.19
C GLY A 214 2.10 -0.33 -23.26
N PHE A 215 1.76 0.31 -22.16
CA PHE A 215 0.53 1.12 -21.99
C PHE A 215 -0.75 0.31 -22.15
N ARG A 216 -0.77 -0.90 -21.61
CA ARG A 216 -1.95 -1.79 -21.55
C ARG A 216 -2.23 -2.20 -20.11
N ALA A 217 -3.50 -2.39 -19.79
CA ALA A 217 -3.86 -2.95 -18.49
C ALA A 217 -3.59 -4.47 -18.45
N PRO A 218 -3.13 -5.03 -17.31
CA PRO A 218 -3.19 -6.46 -17.10
C PRO A 218 -4.65 -6.94 -16.99
N ASP A 219 -4.88 -8.24 -17.02
CA ASP A 219 -6.19 -8.81 -16.73
C ASP A 219 -6.43 -8.88 -15.22
N ASN A 220 -5.38 -9.23 -14.47
CA ASN A 220 -5.44 -9.44 -13.03
C ASN A 220 -4.27 -8.77 -12.32
N VAL A 221 -4.55 -8.23 -11.14
CA VAL A 221 -3.54 -7.81 -10.16
C VAL A 221 -3.81 -8.56 -8.85
N VAL A 222 -2.87 -9.40 -8.43
CA VAL A 222 -2.98 -10.19 -7.20
C VAL A 222 -2.24 -9.46 -6.08
N LEU A 223 -2.93 -9.22 -4.98
CA LEU A 223 -2.50 -8.33 -3.90
C LEU A 223 -2.69 -8.98 -2.53
N VAL A 224 -1.77 -8.72 -1.62
CA VAL A 224 -2.06 -8.90 -0.20
C VAL A 224 -2.70 -7.64 0.37
N ALA A 225 -3.69 -7.79 1.21
CA ALA A 225 -4.27 -6.67 1.93
C ALA A 225 -4.06 -6.80 3.45
N GLY A 226 -3.42 -5.79 4.05
CA GLY A 226 -3.54 -5.49 5.47
C GLY A 226 -4.63 -4.42 5.65
N ALA A 227 -4.25 -3.13 5.64
CA ALA A 227 -5.18 -2.00 5.68
C ALA A 227 -5.79 -1.63 4.31
N GLY A 228 -5.40 -2.29 3.21
CA GLY A 228 -5.97 -2.08 1.88
C GLY A 228 -5.35 -0.96 1.04
N SER A 229 -4.26 -0.31 1.49
CA SER A 229 -3.69 0.85 0.78
C SER A 229 -3.22 0.54 -0.65
N VAL A 230 -2.65 -0.66 -0.90
CA VAL A 230 -2.22 -1.05 -2.25
C VAL A 230 -3.41 -1.36 -3.15
N VAL A 231 -4.48 -1.95 -2.60
CA VAL A 231 -5.74 -2.20 -3.32
C VAL A 231 -6.36 -0.88 -3.77
N LEU A 232 -6.47 0.08 -2.83
CA LEU A 232 -7.00 1.42 -3.12
C LEU A 232 -6.12 2.21 -4.09
N GLY A 233 -4.79 2.10 -3.96
CA GLY A 233 -3.87 2.73 -4.92
C GLY A 233 -4.09 2.21 -6.35
N CYS A 234 -4.17 0.90 -6.52
CA CYS A 234 -4.45 0.29 -7.82
C CYS A 234 -5.82 0.70 -8.36
N ASP A 235 -6.86 0.68 -7.54
CA ASP A 235 -8.20 1.10 -7.95
C ASP A 235 -8.25 2.56 -8.42
N ILE A 236 -7.59 3.47 -7.68
CA ILE A 236 -7.51 4.89 -8.06
C ILE A 236 -6.86 5.05 -9.43
N ALA A 237 -5.67 4.48 -9.64
CA ALA A 237 -4.96 4.65 -10.90
C ALA A 237 -5.68 4.01 -12.09
N PHE A 238 -6.19 2.79 -11.93
CA PHE A 238 -6.93 2.13 -13.03
C PHE A 238 -8.28 2.83 -13.30
N THR A 239 -8.89 3.47 -12.31
CA THR A 239 -10.04 4.34 -12.54
C THR A 239 -9.64 5.59 -13.34
N GLU A 240 -8.57 6.27 -12.93
CA GLU A 240 -8.03 7.44 -13.64
C GLU A 240 -7.64 7.09 -15.08
N LEU A 241 -6.99 5.95 -15.33
CA LEU A 241 -6.63 5.49 -16.68
C LEU A 241 -7.86 5.14 -17.53
N LEU A 242 -8.89 4.53 -16.96
CA LEU A 242 -10.13 4.20 -17.65
C LEU A 242 -10.88 5.48 -18.04
N GLU A 243 -11.01 6.43 -17.12
CA GLU A 243 -11.69 7.71 -17.38
C GLU A 243 -10.93 8.58 -18.39
N ALA A 244 -9.60 8.45 -18.43
CA ALA A 244 -8.74 9.07 -19.45
C ALA A 244 -8.75 8.33 -20.79
N GLY A 245 -9.48 7.21 -20.93
CA GLY A 245 -9.56 6.41 -22.15
C GLY A 245 -8.25 5.70 -22.52
N GLN A 246 -7.38 5.47 -21.54
CA GLN A 246 -6.08 4.81 -21.75
C GLN A 246 -6.15 3.28 -21.60
N ILE A 247 -7.22 2.79 -21.01
CA ILE A 247 -7.56 1.36 -20.89
C ILE A 247 -9.06 1.20 -21.12
N ASP A 248 -9.47 0.02 -21.64
CA ASP A 248 -10.89 -0.26 -21.93
C ASP A 248 -11.65 -0.84 -20.73
N ARG A 249 -10.93 -1.40 -19.77
CA ARG A 249 -11.51 -2.01 -18.58
C ARG A 249 -10.52 -1.94 -17.41
N ARG A 250 -11.05 -1.98 -16.20
CA ARG A 250 -10.22 -2.16 -15.00
C ARG A 250 -9.69 -3.59 -14.92
N PRO A 251 -8.43 -3.82 -14.51
CA PRO A 251 -7.98 -5.13 -14.07
C PRO A 251 -8.80 -5.64 -12.88
N ARG A 252 -8.98 -6.93 -12.77
CA ARG A 252 -9.55 -7.52 -11.55
C ARG A 252 -8.53 -7.41 -10.43
N LEU A 253 -8.94 -6.85 -9.29
CA LEU A 253 -8.15 -6.82 -8.06
C LEU A 253 -8.46 -8.10 -7.28
N LEU A 254 -7.52 -9.03 -7.28
CA LEU A 254 -7.63 -10.32 -6.62
C LEU A 254 -6.84 -10.27 -5.31
N VAL A 255 -7.55 -10.34 -4.18
CA VAL A 255 -6.96 -10.06 -2.87
C VAL A 255 -6.83 -11.32 -2.04
N GLY A 256 -5.67 -11.48 -1.38
CA GLY A 256 -5.44 -12.46 -0.32
C GLY A 256 -5.31 -11.81 1.04
N GLN A 257 -5.83 -12.44 2.09
CA GLN A 257 -5.56 -12.10 3.49
C GLN A 257 -5.28 -13.38 4.29
N PRO A 258 -4.43 -13.32 5.35
CA PRO A 258 -4.33 -14.44 6.29
C PRO A 258 -5.69 -14.73 6.92
N GLU A 259 -6.08 -15.99 7.01
CA GLU A 259 -7.42 -16.41 7.43
C GLU A 259 -7.87 -15.77 8.76
N SER A 260 -6.99 -15.72 9.76
CA SER A 260 -7.30 -15.11 11.06
C SER A 260 -7.49 -13.59 11.01
N TRP A 261 -7.10 -12.93 9.92
CA TRP A 261 -7.11 -11.47 9.76
C TRP A 261 -7.90 -11.00 8.53
N ALA A 262 -8.80 -11.84 8.03
CA ALA A 262 -9.46 -11.68 6.73
C ALA A 262 -10.69 -10.76 6.76
N THR A 263 -10.60 -9.59 7.38
CA THR A 263 -11.71 -8.63 7.53
C THR A 263 -12.19 -8.06 6.19
N ILE A 264 -11.28 -7.81 5.23
CA ILE A 264 -11.64 -7.34 3.89
C ILE A 264 -12.32 -8.47 3.11
N VAL A 265 -11.83 -9.70 3.26
CA VAL A 265 -12.46 -10.89 2.65
C VAL A 265 -13.90 -11.05 3.13
N ASP A 266 -14.14 -10.90 4.45
CA ASP A 266 -15.49 -10.94 5.01
C ASP A 266 -16.38 -9.85 4.41
N GLY A 267 -15.86 -8.64 4.26
CA GLY A 267 -16.57 -7.53 3.63
C GLY A 267 -16.95 -7.79 2.18
N VAL A 268 -16.03 -8.33 1.37
CA VAL A 268 -16.27 -8.66 -0.04
C VAL A 268 -17.30 -9.80 -0.19
N ASN A 269 -17.25 -10.78 0.70
CA ASN A 269 -18.10 -11.99 0.62
C ASN A 269 -19.43 -11.86 1.39
N GLY A 270 -19.82 -10.64 1.79
CA GLY A 270 -21.13 -10.38 2.38
C GLY A 270 -21.18 -10.46 3.90
N TRP A 271 -20.04 -10.27 4.57
CA TRP A 271 -19.84 -10.28 6.03
C TRP A 271 -20.11 -11.64 6.70
N SER A 272 -19.10 -12.16 7.35
CA SER A 272 -19.25 -13.29 8.27
C SER A 272 -19.96 -12.85 9.54
N THR A 273 -20.97 -13.60 9.99
CA THR A 273 -21.63 -13.37 11.27
C THR A 273 -20.82 -13.86 12.47
N ALA A 274 -19.80 -14.71 12.23
CA ALA A 274 -18.93 -15.23 13.28
C ALA A 274 -17.66 -14.40 13.41
N PRO A 275 -17.31 -13.92 14.61
CA PRO A 275 -16.03 -13.24 14.83
C PRO A 275 -14.87 -14.20 14.58
N ARG A 276 -13.85 -13.74 13.84
CA ARG A 276 -12.64 -14.53 13.61
C ARG A 276 -11.79 -14.58 14.88
N THR A 277 -11.34 -15.79 15.23
CA THR A 277 -10.32 -15.94 16.26
C THR A 277 -8.99 -15.46 15.72
N ARG A 278 -8.40 -14.45 16.36
CA ARG A 278 -7.11 -13.89 15.99
C ARG A 278 -5.99 -14.81 16.44
N THR A 279 -5.28 -15.41 15.50
CA THR A 279 -4.10 -16.24 15.74
C THR A 279 -2.85 -15.56 15.17
N PRO A 280 -1.66 -15.84 15.70
CA PRO A 280 -0.41 -15.34 15.13
C PRO A 280 -0.28 -15.74 13.66
N THR A 281 0.30 -14.85 12.85
CA THR A 281 0.65 -15.10 11.45
C THR A 281 2.07 -14.64 11.17
N ILE A 282 2.80 -15.35 10.29
CA ILE A 282 4.10 -14.89 9.78
C ILE A 282 3.95 -13.64 8.92
N ALA A 283 2.78 -13.41 8.35
CA ALA A 283 2.45 -12.24 7.52
C ALA A 283 2.09 -11.00 8.37
N ALA A 284 2.99 -10.60 9.28
CA ALA A 284 2.74 -9.54 10.26
C ALA A 284 2.27 -8.20 9.64
N GLY A 285 2.68 -7.89 8.40
CA GLY A 285 2.22 -6.69 7.70
C GLY A 285 0.74 -6.70 7.31
N ALA A 286 0.11 -7.88 7.29
CA ALA A 286 -1.31 -8.07 6.99
C ALA A 286 -2.19 -8.28 8.24
N SER A 287 -1.61 -8.34 9.46
CA SER A 287 -2.36 -8.52 10.72
C SER A 287 -3.01 -7.21 11.19
N ILE A 288 -4.02 -6.76 10.47
CA ILE A 288 -4.80 -5.56 10.76
C ILE A 288 -6.22 -5.96 11.14
N SER A 289 -6.63 -5.65 12.37
CA SER A 289 -7.94 -6.00 12.93
C SER A 289 -9.06 -5.14 12.37
N ALA A 290 -8.81 -3.84 12.22
CA ALA A 290 -9.79 -2.83 11.83
C ALA A 290 -9.21 -1.89 10.76
N PRO A 291 -9.23 -2.27 9.48
CA PRO A 291 -8.78 -1.40 8.39
C PRO A 291 -9.57 -0.09 8.36
N VAL A 292 -8.90 1.05 8.42
CA VAL A 292 -9.53 2.38 8.45
C VAL A 292 -10.44 2.62 7.24
N ARG A 293 -10.01 2.13 6.07
CA ARG A 293 -10.72 2.24 4.78
C ARG A 293 -11.30 0.90 4.33
N LEU A 294 -11.86 0.13 5.27
CA LEU A 294 -12.45 -1.17 4.98
C LEU A 294 -13.54 -1.08 3.91
N ARG A 295 -14.47 -0.14 4.08
CA ARG A 295 -15.56 0.10 3.12
C ARG A 295 -15.03 0.41 1.73
N GLU A 296 -14.11 1.35 1.64
CA GLU A 296 -13.52 1.81 0.37
C GLU A 296 -12.74 0.68 -0.32
N ALA A 297 -12.03 -0.16 0.44
CA ALA A 297 -11.31 -1.31 -0.10
C ALA A 297 -12.26 -2.39 -0.65
N VAL A 298 -13.35 -2.69 0.06
CA VAL A 298 -14.40 -3.61 -0.40
C VAL A 298 -15.05 -3.10 -1.68
N GLU A 299 -15.42 -1.82 -1.71
CA GLU A 299 -16.00 -1.18 -2.90
C GLU A 299 -15.03 -1.19 -4.10
N ALA A 300 -13.72 -1.01 -3.88
CA ALA A 300 -12.70 -1.07 -4.92
C ALA A 300 -12.60 -2.47 -5.55
N ILE A 301 -12.61 -3.53 -4.72
CA ILE A 301 -12.58 -4.90 -5.19
C ILE A 301 -13.84 -5.22 -6.02
N HIS A 302 -15.03 -4.88 -5.53
CA HIS A 302 -16.26 -5.08 -6.28
C HIS A 302 -16.29 -4.29 -7.61
N ARG A 303 -15.85 -3.02 -7.59
CA ARG A 303 -15.81 -2.16 -8.80
C ARG A 303 -14.91 -2.71 -9.89
N SER A 304 -13.88 -3.48 -9.52
CA SER A 304 -12.96 -4.12 -10.45
C SER A 304 -13.44 -5.49 -10.95
N ASN A 305 -14.62 -5.96 -10.55
CA ASN A 305 -15.06 -7.35 -10.69
C ASN A 305 -14.03 -8.34 -10.09
N GLY A 306 -13.35 -7.91 -9.04
CA GLY A 306 -12.34 -8.67 -8.32
C GLY A 306 -12.94 -9.62 -7.30
N ALA A 307 -12.07 -10.28 -6.55
CA ALA A 307 -12.42 -11.22 -5.51
C ALA A 307 -11.46 -11.12 -4.33
N ALA A 308 -11.88 -11.64 -3.18
CA ALA A 308 -11.04 -11.73 -2.00
C ALA A 308 -11.16 -13.12 -1.36
N ILE A 309 -10.02 -13.72 -1.00
CA ILE A 309 -9.95 -15.04 -0.36
C ILE A 309 -9.08 -15.00 0.89
N ALA A 310 -9.45 -15.82 1.86
CA ALA A 310 -8.66 -16.09 3.03
C ALA A 310 -7.68 -17.24 2.74
N VAL A 311 -6.43 -17.10 3.15
CA VAL A 311 -5.39 -18.12 2.98
C VAL A 311 -4.90 -18.58 4.35
N ASP A 312 -4.74 -19.88 4.52
CA ASP A 312 -4.25 -20.47 5.75
C ASP A 312 -2.73 -20.30 5.91
N GLU A 313 -2.24 -20.46 7.12
CA GLU A 313 -0.85 -20.23 7.48
C GLU A 313 0.12 -21.22 6.80
N ASP A 314 -0.30 -22.47 6.56
CA ASP A 314 0.52 -23.47 5.89
C ASP A 314 0.72 -23.15 4.42
N SER A 315 -0.34 -22.69 3.76
CA SER A 315 -0.29 -22.17 2.37
C SER A 315 0.63 -20.96 2.25
N ILE A 316 0.58 -20.01 3.21
CA ILE A 316 1.48 -18.86 3.24
C ILE A 316 2.95 -19.32 3.37
N ARG A 317 3.23 -20.28 4.26
CA ARG A 317 4.58 -20.83 4.44
C ARG A 317 5.08 -21.58 3.21
N ALA A 318 4.21 -22.36 2.57
CA ALA A 318 4.54 -23.08 1.34
C ALA A 318 4.90 -22.11 0.20
N SER A 319 4.06 -21.10 -0.03
CA SER A 319 4.31 -20.06 -1.06
C SER A 319 5.56 -19.24 -0.78
N LEU A 320 5.87 -18.97 0.50
CA LEU A 320 7.13 -18.30 0.88
C LEU A 320 8.34 -19.14 0.49
N ARG A 321 8.33 -20.46 0.81
CA ARG A 321 9.43 -21.37 0.43
C ARG A 321 9.57 -21.46 -1.10
N GLU A 322 8.48 -21.47 -1.82
CA GLU A 322 8.52 -21.50 -3.27
C GLU A 322 9.11 -20.23 -3.88
N LEU A 323 8.75 -19.04 -3.37
CA LEU A 323 9.38 -17.77 -3.75
C LEU A 323 10.90 -17.83 -3.54
N LEU A 324 11.34 -18.30 -2.37
CA LEU A 324 12.75 -18.44 -2.02
C LEU A 324 13.48 -19.43 -2.96
N ALA A 325 12.86 -20.57 -3.28
CA ALA A 325 13.41 -21.56 -4.20
C ALA A 325 13.57 -21.01 -5.64
N ARG A 326 12.81 -19.95 -5.99
CA ARG A 326 12.91 -19.24 -7.27
C ARG A 326 13.81 -17.99 -7.21
N GLY A 327 14.52 -17.77 -6.09
CA GLY A 327 15.42 -16.64 -5.90
C GLY A 327 14.75 -15.31 -5.52
N LEU A 328 13.47 -15.33 -5.16
CA LEU A 328 12.72 -14.13 -4.76
C LEU A 328 12.70 -14.03 -3.21
N TYR A 329 13.58 -13.17 -2.67
CA TYR A 329 13.72 -12.99 -1.22
C TYR A 329 12.69 -11.99 -0.67
N ALA A 330 11.40 -12.36 -0.81
CA ALA A 330 10.26 -11.55 -0.40
C ALA A 330 9.92 -11.75 1.09
N GLU A 331 9.37 -10.71 1.72
CA GLU A 331 8.86 -10.79 3.09
C GLU A 331 7.66 -11.77 3.19
N PRO A 332 7.42 -12.38 4.38
CA PRO A 332 6.30 -13.31 4.56
C PRO A 332 4.92 -12.73 4.20
N THR A 333 4.72 -11.42 4.38
CA THR A 333 3.49 -10.73 3.96
C THR A 333 3.23 -10.87 2.46
N SER A 334 4.27 -10.82 1.63
CA SER A 334 4.15 -10.99 0.17
C SER A 334 3.66 -12.39 -0.22
N ALA A 335 4.02 -13.41 0.57
CA ALA A 335 3.63 -14.80 0.29
C ALA A 335 2.11 -15.02 0.37
N VAL A 336 1.38 -14.16 1.08
CA VAL A 336 -0.10 -14.17 1.11
C VAL A 336 -0.68 -13.96 -0.29
N ALA A 337 -0.12 -13.02 -1.07
CA ALA A 337 -0.56 -12.78 -2.45
C ALA A 337 -0.28 -13.99 -3.34
N VAL A 338 0.84 -14.69 -3.12
CA VAL A 338 1.20 -15.89 -3.88
C VAL A 338 0.32 -17.08 -3.52
N ALA A 339 0.05 -17.30 -2.23
CA ALA A 339 -0.91 -18.32 -1.80
C ALA A 339 -2.32 -18.06 -2.37
N ALA A 340 -2.71 -16.79 -2.46
CA ALA A 340 -3.95 -16.40 -3.12
C ALA A 340 -3.90 -16.63 -4.64
N LEU A 341 -2.78 -16.33 -5.31
CA LEU A 341 -2.57 -16.64 -6.74
C LEU A 341 -2.81 -18.12 -7.02
N ASP A 342 -2.20 -19.01 -6.23
CA ASP A 342 -2.30 -20.45 -6.42
C ASP A 342 -3.76 -20.93 -6.29
N GLN A 343 -4.49 -20.39 -5.31
CA GLN A 343 -5.92 -20.71 -5.16
C GLN A 343 -6.78 -20.15 -6.30
N TYR A 344 -6.48 -18.91 -6.79
CA TYR A 344 -7.20 -18.33 -7.93
C TYR A 344 -6.92 -19.04 -9.24
N ILE A 345 -5.72 -19.61 -9.40
CA ILE A 345 -5.41 -20.50 -10.52
C ILE A 345 -6.16 -21.81 -10.39
N ALA A 346 -6.13 -22.45 -9.23
CA ALA A 346 -6.73 -23.74 -8.98
C ALA A 346 -8.25 -23.75 -9.13
N ASN A 347 -8.92 -22.67 -8.73
CA ASN A 347 -10.37 -22.53 -8.83
C ASN A 347 -10.87 -21.93 -10.17
N GLY A 348 -9.95 -21.66 -11.12
CA GLY A 348 -10.28 -21.15 -12.45
C GLY A 348 -10.63 -19.64 -12.49
N THR A 349 -10.44 -18.90 -11.41
CA THR A 349 -10.62 -17.44 -11.42
C THR A 349 -9.62 -16.76 -12.36
N ILE A 350 -8.37 -17.23 -12.41
CA ILE A 350 -7.35 -16.77 -13.35
C ILE A 350 -7.26 -17.75 -14.51
N GLY A 351 -7.56 -17.27 -15.73
CA GLY A 351 -7.45 -18.02 -16.98
C GLY A 351 -6.00 -18.28 -17.41
N ALA A 352 -5.79 -19.23 -18.33
CA ALA A 352 -4.44 -19.61 -18.76
C ALA A 352 -3.72 -18.50 -19.55
N ASP A 353 -4.46 -17.77 -20.37
CA ASP A 353 -3.94 -16.76 -21.29
C ASP A 353 -4.01 -15.33 -20.72
N GLU A 354 -4.43 -15.18 -19.46
CA GLU A 354 -4.60 -13.89 -18.83
C GLU A 354 -3.27 -13.33 -18.32
N THR A 355 -3.02 -12.06 -18.62
CA THR A 355 -1.88 -11.31 -18.07
C THR A 355 -2.12 -11.04 -16.59
N THR A 356 -1.34 -11.67 -15.72
CA THR A 356 -1.47 -11.55 -14.26
C THR A 356 -0.20 -10.98 -13.65
N ILE A 357 -0.37 -9.96 -12.80
CA ILE A 357 0.72 -9.35 -12.03
C ILE A 357 0.49 -9.63 -10.54
N VAL A 358 1.51 -10.10 -9.84
CA VAL A 358 1.53 -10.29 -8.39
C VAL A 358 2.43 -9.24 -7.75
N VAL A 359 1.93 -8.49 -6.77
CA VAL A 359 2.73 -7.49 -6.07
C VAL A 359 3.41 -8.12 -4.85
N LEU A 360 4.73 -8.15 -4.86
CA LEU A 360 5.56 -8.57 -3.73
C LEU A 360 6.01 -7.33 -2.95
N THR A 361 5.40 -7.11 -1.79
CA THR A 361 5.31 -5.84 -1.06
C THR A 361 6.61 -5.36 -0.43
N GLY A 362 7.52 -6.27 -0.05
CA GLY A 362 8.74 -5.90 0.65
C GLY A 362 9.76 -7.04 0.74
N SER A 363 10.94 -6.70 1.25
CA SER A 363 12.08 -7.62 1.41
C SER A 363 12.00 -8.44 2.69
N ALA A 364 12.40 -9.71 2.63
CA ALA A 364 12.61 -10.58 3.79
C ALA A 364 13.75 -10.10 4.73
N LEU A 365 14.62 -9.22 4.28
CA LEU A 365 15.71 -8.66 5.12
C LEU A 365 15.19 -7.97 6.38
N LYS A 366 13.95 -7.47 6.35
CA LYS A 366 13.30 -6.83 7.51
C LYS A 366 12.60 -7.82 8.46
N ALA A 367 12.55 -9.09 8.11
CA ALA A 367 11.83 -10.14 8.84
C ALA A 367 12.77 -11.29 9.26
N ALA A 368 14.05 -11.01 9.55
CA ALA A 368 15.09 -12.01 9.77
C ALA A 368 14.68 -13.08 10.80
N ASP A 369 14.12 -12.68 11.95
CA ASP A 369 13.65 -13.60 12.99
C ASP A 369 12.56 -14.56 12.46
N THR A 370 11.59 -14.01 11.69
CA THR A 370 10.52 -14.82 11.09
C THR A 370 11.07 -15.74 10.01
N MET A 371 12.00 -15.25 9.19
CA MET A 371 12.64 -16.06 8.15
C MET A 371 13.40 -17.24 8.74
N ALA A 372 14.19 -17.02 9.80
CA ALA A 372 14.91 -18.09 10.49
C ALA A 372 14.00 -19.19 11.07
N ALA A 373 12.74 -18.85 11.38
CA ALA A 373 11.76 -19.82 11.88
C ALA A 373 11.00 -20.56 10.75
N VAL A 374 11.10 -20.12 9.49
CA VAL A 374 10.37 -20.70 8.34
C VAL A 374 11.29 -21.56 7.47
N ILE A 375 12.58 -21.23 7.41
CA ILE A 375 13.62 -21.96 6.68
C ILE A 375 14.09 -23.14 7.50
#